data_7efa1488c0b9e117afff258ab68055fb
#
_entry.id   7efa1488c0b9e117afff258ab68055fb
#
_cell.length_a   1.000
_cell.length_b   1.000
_cell.length_c   1.000
_cell.angle_alpha   90.00
_cell.angle_beta   90.00
_cell.angle_gamma   90.00
#
_symmetry.space_group_name_H-M   'P 1'
#
loop_
_entity.id
_entity.type
_entity.pdbx_description
1 polymer ?
#
loop_
_entity_poly.entity_id
_entity_poly.type
_entity_poly.pdbx_seq_one_letter_code
_entity_poly.pdbx_strand_id
1 'polypeptide(L)'
;MSITTAETGTGSAGIPQNRGHDRAIGEAVAGYRLLGWQVTVTEQGVFLPLGPATTALAMPARIGSRVLADLKSRMLAGPVTVIPGPREHWIFLAELVALLPTHLKAPPEVQFVRSPHRIALPPTMTRYGSLRWANPPSHSRHWFPPFTAVLALARTAAAEDQRR
;
A
#
# COMPACT_ATOMS: atom_id res chain seq x y z
N MET A 1 -23.34 -52.48 -37.62
CA MET A 1 -22.51 -51.30 -37.82
C MET A 1 -22.93 -50.26 -36.76
N SER A 2 -22.21 -50.20 -35.70
CA SER A 2 -22.53 -49.29 -34.59
C SER A 2 -21.32 -48.42 -34.29
N ILE A 3 -21.47 -47.11 -34.38
CA ILE A 3 -20.44 -46.14 -34.11
C ILE A 3 -20.63 -45.70 -32.69
N THR A 4 -19.69 -46.04 -31.81
CA THR A 4 -19.67 -45.59 -30.42
C THR A 4 -18.95 -44.27 -30.33
N THR A 5 -19.66 -43.21 -29.99
CA THR A 5 -19.13 -41.88 -29.71
C THR A 5 -18.59 -41.88 -28.26
N ALA A 6 -17.31 -41.66 -28.09
CA ALA A 6 -16.68 -41.43 -26.81
C ALA A 6 -16.87 -39.97 -26.40
N GLU A 7 -17.59 -39.73 -25.33
CA GLU A 7 -17.66 -38.42 -24.68
C GLU A 7 -16.39 -38.18 -23.86
N THR A 8 -15.63 -37.20 -24.31
CA THR A 8 -14.47 -36.70 -23.55
C THR A 8 -14.96 -35.68 -22.53
N GLY A 9 -15.13 -36.11 -21.30
CA GLY A 9 -15.39 -35.24 -20.18
C GLY A 9 -14.16 -34.39 -19.84
N THR A 10 -14.16 -33.15 -20.30
CA THR A 10 -13.15 -32.17 -19.88
C THR A 10 -13.52 -31.69 -18.48
N GLY A 11 -12.98 -32.33 -17.45
CA GLY A 11 -13.01 -31.87 -16.09
C GLY A 11 -12.12 -30.64 -15.98
N SER A 12 -12.73 -29.46 -15.98
CA SER A 12 -12.05 -28.21 -15.59
C SER A 12 -11.72 -28.29 -14.11
N ALA A 13 -10.52 -28.75 -13.77
CA ALA A 13 -9.95 -28.62 -12.44
C ALA A 13 -9.61 -27.16 -12.19
N GLY A 14 -10.59 -26.40 -11.69
CA GLY A 14 -10.40 -25.04 -11.23
C GLY A 14 -9.37 -25.02 -10.11
N ILE A 15 -8.32 -24.23 -10.33
CA ILE A 15 -7.13 -24.10 -9.51
C ILE A 15 -7.54 -23.66 -8.09
N PRO A 16 -7.24 -24.46 -7.03
CA PRO A 16 -7.69 -24.13 -5.67
C PRO A 16 -7.03 -22.89 -5.04
N GLN A 17 -6.01 -22.33 -5.66
CA GLN A 17 -5.28 -21.15 -5.18
C GLN A 17 -6.11 -19.85 -5.22
N ASN A 18 -7.12 -19.74 -6.07
CA ASN A 18 -7.89 -18.51 -6.22
C ASN A 18 -8.86 -18.27 -5.06
N ARG A 19 -9.44 -19.33 -4.48
CA ARG A 19 -10.44 -19.20 -3.40
C ARG A 19 -9.88 -18.61 -2.11
N GLY A 20 -8.64 -18.94 -1.77
CA GLY A 20 -7.98 -18.39 -0.58
C GLY A 20 -7.64 -16.92 -0.73
N HIS A 21 -7.23 -16.52 -1.92
CA HIS A 21 -6.93 -15.12 -2.24
C HIS A 21 -8.20 -14.27 -2.28
N ASP A 22 -9.26 -14.76 -2.92
CA ASP A 22 -10.55 -14.06 -2.98
C ASP A 22 -11.16 -13.86 -1.59
N ARG A 23 -11.03 -14.86 -0.71
CA ARG A 23 -11.46 -14.73 0.69
C ARG A 23 -10.64 -13.68 1.43
N ALA A 24 -9.31 -13.69 1.28
CA ALA A 24 -8.43 -12.70 1.91
C ALA A 24 -8.74 -11.26 1.43
N ILE A 25 -9.04 -11.08 0.15
CA ILE A 25 -9.50 -9.81 -0.40
C ILE A 25 -10.82 -9.38 0.24
N GLY A 26 -11.81 -10.28 0.32
CA GLY A 26 -13.11 -9.98 0.93
C GLY A 26 -13.00 -9.55 2.40
N GLU A 27 -12.21 -10.25 3.19
CA GLU A 27 -11.96 -9.93 4.60
C GLU A 27 -11.24 -8.57 4.74
N ALA A 28 -10.23 -8.31 3.90
CA ALA A 28 -9.51 -7.04 3.91
C ALA A 28 -10.41 -5.86 3.53
N VAL A 29 -11.22 -6.01 2.49
CA VAL A 29 -12.17 -4.96 2.05
C VAL A 29 -13.19 -4.64 3.15
N ALA A 30 -13.72 -5.65 3.83
CA ALA A 30 -14.61 -5.45 4.97
C ALA A 30 -13.92 -4.66 6.08
N GLY A 31 -12.67 -4.99 6.41
CA GLY A 31 -11.86 -4.26 7.39
C GLY A 31 -11.61 -2.80 6.98
N TYR A 32 -11.27 -2.54 5.72
CA TYR A 32 -11.06 -1.17 5.23
C TYR A 32 -12.34 -0.33 5.25
N ARG A 33 -13.48 -0.94 4.95
CA ARG A 33 -14.78 -0.25 5.04
C ARG A 33 -15.15 0.13 6.48
N LEU A 34 -14.81 -0.71 7.45
CA LEU A 34 -14.97 -0.38 8.88
C LEU A 34 -14.09 0.80 9.31
N LEU A 35 -12.97 1.03 8.63
CA LEU A 35 -12.13 2.22 8.80
C LEU A 35 -12.68 3.47 8.08
N GLY A 36 -13.79 3.35 7.38
CA GLY A 36 -14.34 4.43 6.55
C GLY A 36 -13.60 4.62 5.22
N TRP A 37 -12.72 3.69 4.83
CA TRP A 37 -11.98 3.79 3.58
C TRP A 37 -12.82 3.29 2.41
N GLN A 38 -12.89 4.12 1.37
CA GLN A 38 -13.55 3.75 0.13
C GLN A 38 -12.53 3.08 -0.81
N VAL A 39 -12.39 1.78 -0.68
CA VAL A 39 -11.47 1.00 -1.52
C VAL A 39 -12.17 0.49 -2.77
N THR A 40 -11.40 0.37 -3.84
CA THR A 40 -11.82 -0.28 -5.08
C THR A 40 -11.15 -1.63 -5.22
N VAL A 41 -11.91 -2.62 -5.71
CA VAL A 41 -11.41 -3.97 -5.98
C VAL A 41 -11.39 -4.17 -7.49
N THR A 42 -10.28 -4.65 -8.01
CA THR A 42 -10.11 -5.05 -9.40
C THR A 42 -9.49 -6.44 -9.46
N GLU A 43 -9.36 -6.99 -10.66
CA GLU A 43 -8.60 -8.24 -10.87
C GLU A 43 -7.13 -8.13 -10.40
N GLN A 44 -6.59 -6.92 -10.34
CA GLN A 44 -5.23 -6.64 -9.90
C GLN A 44 -5.09 -6.57 -8.37
N GLY A 45 -6.18 -6.42 -7.62
CA GLY A 45 -6.17 -6.35 -6.15
C GLY A 45 -7.06 -5.27 -5.57
N VAL A 46 -6.70 -4.82 -4.36
CA VAL A 46 -7.40 -3.80 -3.59
C VAL A 46 -6.65 -2.48 -3.65
N PHE A 47 -7.36 -1.40 -3.93
CA PHE A 47 -6.75 -0.07 -4.10
C PHE A 47 -7.51 0.99 -3.29
N LEU A 48 -6.76 1.91 -2.71
CA LEU A 48 -7.27 3.12 -2.08
C LEU A 48 -7.08 4.31 -3.05
N PRO A 49 -8.15 4.86 -3.63
CA PRO A 49 -8.07 6.10 -4.39
C PRO A 49 -7.66 7.26 -3.47
N LEU A 50 -6.71 8.06 -3.90
CA LEU A 50 -6.28 9.24 -3.15
C LEU A 50 -7.22 10.41 -3.46
N GLY A 51 -7.76 11.01 -2.40
CA GLY A 51 -8.55 12.22 -2.47
C GLY A 51 -7.71 13.50 -2.39
N PRO A 52 -8.35 14.68 -2.35
CA PRO A 52 -7.65 15.96 -2.28
C PRO A 52 -6.90 16.17 -0.96
N ALA A 53 -7.37 15.55 0.12
CA ALA A 53 -6.77 15.65 1.45
C ALA A 53 -5.86 14.47 1.81
N THR A 54 -5.74 13.47 0.94
CA THR A 54 -4.94 12.27 1.21
C THR A 54 -3.85 12.16 0.17
N THR A 55 -2.63 11.96 0.64
CA THR A 55 -1.46 11.75 -0.20
C THR A 55 -0.66 10.57 0.31
N ALA A 56 0.34 10.16 -0.44
CA ALA A 56 1.28 9.15 0.01
C ALA A 56 2.71 9.53 -0.37
N LEU A 57 3.66 9.03 0.44
CA LEU A 57 5.08 9.13 0.16
C LEU A 57 5.63 7.71 -0.02
N ALA A 58 6.21 7.46 -1.18
CA ALA A 58 6.89 6.22 -1.50
C ALA A 58 8.40 6.40 -1.33
N MET A 59 9.05 5.49 -0.63
CA MET A 59 10.48 5.54 -0.38
C MET A 59 11.08 4.14 -0.23
N PRO A 60 12.40 3.97 -0.49
CA PRO A 60 13.07 2.70 -0.26
C PRO A 60 12.99 2.24 1.20
N ALA A 61 13.00 0.93 1.42
CA ALA A 61 12.88 0.32 2.75
C ALA A 61 13.91 0.85 3.76
N ARG A 62 15.15 1.14 3.33
CA ARG A 62 16.21 1.67 4.20
C ARG A 62 15.89 3.05 4.79
N ILE A 63 15.20 3.90 4.02
CA ILE A 63 14.71 5.21 4.49
C ILE A 63 13.41 4.99 5.28
N GLY A 64 12.48 4.21 4.72
CA GLY A 64 11.16 3.98 5.30
C GLY A 64 11.20 3.37 6.70
N SER A 65 12.09 2.42 6.96
CA SER A 65 12.23 1.81 8.29
C SER A 65 12.61 2.83 9.38
N ARG A 66 13.50 3.78 9.06
CA ARG A 66 13.89 4.86 9.99
C ARG A 66 12.76 5.84 10.20
N VAL A 67 12.12 6.28 9.10
CA VAL A 67 10.96 7.19 9.17
C VAL A 67 9.86 6.60 10.04
N LEU A 68 9.55 5.31 9.87
CA LEU A 68 8.54 4.65 10.69
C LEU A 68 8.94 4.58 12.16
N ALA A 69 10.20 4.27 12.46
CA ALA A 69 10.71 4.26 13.84
C ALA A 69 10.57 5.63 14.50
N ASP A 70 10.93 6.70 13.79
CA ASP A 70 10.82 8.08 14.29
C ASP A 70 9.37 8.53 14.45
N LEU A 71 8.48 8.16 13.51
CA LEU A 71 7.04 8.42 13.66
C LEU A 71 6.45 7.69 14.86
N LYS A 72 6.85 6.44 15.10
CA LYS A 72 6.41 5.67 16.28
C LYS A 72 6.87 6.33 17.58
N SER A 73 8.13 6.75 17.67
CA SER A 73 8.66 7.42 18.85
C SER A 73 7.94 8.72 19.19
N ARG A 74 7.39 9.38 18.18
CA ARG A 74 6.61 10.63 18.30
C ARG A 74 5.10 10.41 18.40
N MET A 75 4.65 9.15 18.43
CA MET A 75 3.23 8.77 18.38
C MET A 75 2.48 9.31 17.15
N LEU A 76 3.19 9.51 16.06
CA LEU A 76 2.67 10.02 14.78
C LEU A 76 2.60 8.94 13.70
N ALA A 77 2.82 7.66 14.04
CA ALA A 77 2.80 6.59 13.06
C ALA A 77 1.39 6.36 12.51
N GLY A 78 1.26 6.43 11.20
CA GLY A 78 0.07 6.07 10.44
C GLY A 78 0.27 4.79 9.64
N PRO A 79 -0.69 4.46 8.75
CA PRO A 79 -0.61 3.25 7.94
C PRO A 79 0.57 3.31 6.97
N VAL A 80 1.33 2.21 6.91
CA VAL A 80 2.47 2.06 6.02
C VAL A 80 2.40 0.70 5.34
N THR A 81 2.27 0.69 4.02
CA THR A 81 2.30 -0.54 3.23
C THR A 81 3.70 -0.80 2.69
N VAL A 82 4.00 -2.06 2.44
CA VAL A 82 5.25 -2.52 1.86
C VAL A 82 4.97 -3.22 0.54
N ILE A 83 5.59 -2.72 -0.52
CA ILE A 83 5.60 -3.37 -1.83
C ILE A 83 6.86 -4.22 -1.91
N PRO A 84 6.73 -5.56 -1.95
CA PRO A 84 7.88 -6.45 -2.04
C PRO A 84 8.55 -6.36 -3.41
N GLY A 85 9.85 -6.61 -3.44
CA GLY A 85 10.62 -6.65 -4.68
C GLY A 85 12.12 -6.55 -4.43
N PRO A 86 12.95 -6.61 -5.49
CA PRO A 86 14.41 -6.42 -5.40
C PRO A 86 14.79 -5.06 -4.79
N ARG A 87 13.92 -4.09 -4.99
CA ARG A 87 13.95 -2.77 -4.33
C ARG A 87 12.64 -2.60 -3.59
N GLU A 88 12.57 -3.12 -2.37
CA GLU A 88 11.40 -2.99 -1.52
C GLU A 88 11.09 -1.51 -1.27
N HIS A 89 9.84 -1.12 -1.51
CA HIS A 89 9.35 0.24 -1.28
C HIS A 89 8.30 0.27 -0.19
N TRP A 90 8.36 1.28 0.63
CA TRP A 90 7.42 1.56 1.70
C TRP A 90 6.57 2.77 1.32
N ILE A 91 5.26 2.64 1.47
CA ILE A 91 4.28 3.67 1.13
C ILE A 91 3.64 4.17 2.41
N PHE A 92 3.88 5.42 2.73
CA PHE A 92 3.33 6.12 3.89
C PHE A 92 2.07 6.88 3.46
N LEU A 93 0.92 6.52 4.01
CA LEU A 93 -0.30 7.32 3.86
C LEU A 93 -0.20 8.54 4.77
N ALA A 94 -0.52 9.71 4.24
CA ALA A 94 -0.41 10.97 4.94
C ALA A 94 -1.56 11.91 4.60
N GLU A 95 -1.88 12.80 5.53
CA GLU A 95 -2.88 13.85 5.34
C GLU A 95 -2.24 15.11 4.77
N LEU A 96 -2.88 15.67 3.76
CA LEU A 96 -2.51 16.94 3.16
C LEU A 96 -3.43 18.04 3.71
N VAL A 97 -2.98 18.75 4.73
CA VAL A 97 -3.80 19.75 5.45
C VAL A 97 -3.82 21.10 4.73
N ALA A 98 -2.87 21.37 3.84
CA ALA A 98 -2.75 22.64 3.14
C ALA A 98 -2.18 22.45 1.72
N LEU A 99 -2.36 23.45 0.88
CA LEU A 99 -1.67 23.50 -0.41
C LEU A 99 -0.16 23.43 -0.18
N LEU A 100 0.48 22.42 -0.79
CA LEU A 100 1.93 22.31 -0.72
C LEU A 100 2.58 23.45 -1.48
N PRO A 101 3.58 24.09 -0.90
CA PRO A 101 4.38 25.05 -1.62
C PRO A 101 4.97 24.41 -2.90
N THR A 102 4.93 25.12 -4.01
CA THR A 102 5.43 24.62 -5.31
C THR A 102 6.93 24.28 -5.30
N HIS A 103 7.67 24.87 -4.35
CA HIS A 103 9.11 24.66 -4.18
C HIS A 103 9.47 23.55 -3.15
N LEU A 104 8.48 22.81 -2.65
CA LEU A 104 8.72 21.75 -1.69
C LEU A 104 9.44 20.57 -2.37
N LYS A 105 10.75 20.46 -2.11
CA LYS A 105 11.58 19.40 -2.68
C LYS A 105 11.59 18.17 -1.77
N ALA A 106 11.39 17.01 -2.36
CA ALA A 106 11.66 15.73 -1.71
C ALA A 106 13.10 15.29 -2.00
N PRO A 107 13.69 14.42 -1.16
CA PRO A 107 14.86 13.66 -1.54
C PRO A 107 14.62 12.90 -2.85
N PRO A 108 15.66 12.68 -3.69
CA PRO A 108 15.49 12.03 -5.00
C PRO A 108 14.83 10.64 -4.93
N GLU A 109 15.02 9.94 -3.81
CA GLU A 109 14.47 8.59 -3.60
C GLU A 109 13.05 8.59 -3.03
N VAL A 110 12.50 9.76 -2.69
CA VAL A 110 11.15 9.90 -2.12
C VAL A 110 10.22 10.45 -3.19
N GLN A 111 9.17 9.69 -3.49
CA GLN A 111 8.18 10.06 -4.49
C GLN A 111 6.86 10.43 -3.82
N PHE A 112 6.22 11.49 -4.32
CA PHE A 112 4.87 11.86 -3.90
C PHE A 112 3.84 11.19 -4.80
N VAL A 113 2.84 10.59 -4.17
CA VAL A 113 1.69 10.01 -4.86
C VAL A 113 0.45 10.77 -4.41
N ARG A 114 -0.26 11.39 -5.35
CA ARG A 114 -1.44 12.25 -5.09
C ARG A 114 -2.57 11.90 -6.03
N SER A 115 -3.76 12.42 -5.72
CA SER A 115 -4.90 12.36 -6.64
C SER A 115 -4.49 12.80 -8.06
N PRO A 116 -4.98 12.12 -9.11
CA PRO A 116 -5.98 11.06 -9.15
C PRO A 116 -5.42 9.62 -8.98
N HIS A 117 -4.19 9.46 -8.53
CA HIS A 117 -3.59 8.15 -8.34
C HIS A 117 -4.25 7.36 -7.20
N ARG A 118 -3.99 6.07 -7.17
CA ARG A 118 -4.45 5.12 -6.15
C ARG A 118 -3.26 4.34 -5.58
N ILE A 119 -3.40 3.90 -4.34
CA ILE A 119 -2.40 3.09 -3.64
C ILE A 119 -2.92 1.66 -3.55
N ALA A 120 -2.07 0.70 -3.90
CA ALA A 120 -2.37 -0.71 -3.67
C ALA A 120 -2.27 -1.02 -2.17
N LEU A 121 -3.25 -1.77 -1.66
CA LEU A 121 -3.32 -2.19 -0.27
C LEU A 121 -3.17 -3.71 -0.15
N PRO A 122 -2.65 -4.22 0.98
CA PRO A 122 -2.70 -5.64 1.27
C PRO A 122 -4.14 -6.18 1.19
N PRO A 123 -4.38 -7.38 0.69
CA PRO A 123 -3.43 -8.41 0.29
C PRO A 123 -3.13 -8.43 -1.22
N THR A 124 -3.13 -7.30 -1.88
CA THR A 124 -2.81 -7.22 -3.33
C THR A 124 -1.53 -7.97 -3.65
N MET A 125 -1.58 -8.80 -4.68
CA MET A 125 -0.46 -9.62 -5.13
C MET A 125 0.37 -8.88 -6.18
N THR A 126 1.68 -9.02 -6.06
CA THR A 126 2.63 -8.66 -7.11
C THR A 126 3.39 -9.90 -7.57
N ARG A 127 4.16 -9.78 -8.64
CA ARG A 127 5.05 -10.87 -9.08
C ARG A 127 6.11 -11.26 -8.04
N TYR A 128 6.34 -10.42 -7.03
CA TYR A 128 7.31 -10.66 -5.95
C TYR A 128 6.64 -11.07 -4.62
N GLY A 129 5.34 -11.23 -4.60
CA GLY A 129 4.58 -11.62 -3.42
C GLY A 129 3.47 -10.64 -3.07
N SER A 130 2.81 -10.91 -1.97
CA SER A 130 1.72 -10.09 -1.46
C SER A 130 2.24 -8.81 -0.81
N LEU A 131 1.54 -7.69 -1.01
CA LEU A 131 1.72 -6.51 -0.18
C LEU A 131 1.43 -6.84 1.28
N ARG A 132 2.15 -6.18 2.18
CA ARG A 132 2.00 -6.33 3.63
C ARG A 132 1.98 -4.97 4.32
N TRP A 133 1.51 -4.95 5.55
CA TRP A 133 1.61 -3.76 6.41
C TRP A 133 2.94 -3.76 7.16
N ALA A 134 3.71 -2.69 7.06
CA ALA A 134 4.79 -2.39 8.01
C ALA A 134 4.20 -1.77 9.30
N ASN A 135 3.15 -0.98 9.13
CA ASN A 135 2.32 -0.48 10.22
C ASN A 135 0.86 -0.49 9.75
N PRO A 136 0.01 -1.37 10.29
CA PRO A 136 -1.38 -1.47 9.86
C PRO A 136 -2.19 -0.25 10.32
N PRO A 137 -3.30 0.05 9.63
CA PRO A 137 -4.25 1.05 10.11
C PRO A 137 -4.89 0.59 11.42
N SER A 138 -5.14 1.53 12.33
CA SER A 138 -5.77 1.27 13.62
C SER A 138 -7.21 1.72 13.62
N HIS A 139 -8.12 0.88 14.13
CA HIS A 139 -9.53 1.23 14.32
C HIS A 139 -9.75 2.34 15.34
N SER A 140 -8.82 2.52 16.27
CA SER A 140 -8.87 3.58 17.27
C SER A 140 -8.33 4.93 16.81
N ARG A 141 -7.68 4.97 15.67
CA ARG A 141 -7.07 6.19 15.10
C ARG A 141 -7.36 6.25 13.61
N HIS A 142 -8.45 6.91 13.25
CA HIS A 142 -8.86 7.14 11.85
C HIS A 142 -8.13 8.33 11.20
N TRP A 143 -6.86 8.56 11.53
CA TRP A 143 -6.13 9.68 10.98
C TRP A 143 -4.81 9.23 10.32
N PHE A 144 -4.39 10.02 9.36
CA PHE A 144 -3.08 9.89 8.77
C PHE A 144 -2.13 10.93 9.35
N PRO A 145 -0.84 10.64 9.50
CA PRO A 145 0.12 11.64 9.93
C PRO A 145 0.16 12.82 8.95
N PRO A 146 0.45 14.03 9.42
CA PRO A 146 0.64 15.17 8.53
C PRO A 146 1.73 14.90 7.50
N PHE A 147 1.46 15.21 6.24
CA PHE A 147 2.41 15.03 5.14
C PHE A 147 3.76 15.67 5.43
N THR A 148 3.74 16.89 5.99
CA THR A 148 4.96 17.63 6.32
C THR A 148 5.83 16.96 7.37
N ALA A 149 5.22 16.26 8.34
CA ALA A 149 5.95 15.49 9.34
C ALA A 149 6.67 14.29 8.70
N VAL A 150 5.96 13.52 7.87
CA VAL A 150 6.56 12.37 7.15
C VAL A 150 7.68 12.84 6.23
N LEU A 151 7.47 13.92 5.48
CA LEU A 151 8.48 14.48 4.58
C LEU A 151 9.72 14.98 5.32
N ALA A 152 9.55 15.66 6.45
CA ALA A 152 10.67 16.15 7.26
C ALA A 152 11.56 15.00 7.74
N LEU A 153 10.94 13.93 8.25
CA LEU A 153 11.67 12.74 8.69
C LEU A 153 12.32 11.99 7.52
N ALA A 154 11.66 11.94 6.36
CA ALA A 154 12.24 11.34 5.16
C ALA A 154 13.48 12.09 4.68
N ARG A 155 13.48 13.42 4.76
CA ARG A 155 14.67 14.25 4.46
C ARG A 155 15.83 13.97 5.39
N THR A 156 15.57 13.89 6.69
CA THR A 156 16.60 13.57 7.69
C THR A 156 17.18 12.19 7.45
N ALA A 157 16.33 11.17 7.28
CA ALA A 157 16.75 9.80 7.04
C ALA A 157 17.55 9.64 5.74
N ALA A 158 17.13 10.32 4.66
CA ALA A 158 17.86 10.30 3.39
C ALA A 158 19.23 10.98 3.49
N ALA A 159 19.33 12.11 4.20
CA ALA A 159 20.59 12.81 4.42
C ALA A 159 21.59 11.98 5.27
N GLU A 160 21.11 11.23 6.23
CA GLU A 160 21.93 10.30 7.02
C GLU A 160 22.39 9.10 6.20
N ASP A 161 21.55 8.59 5.30
CA ASP A 161 21.88 7.47 4.42
C ASP A 161 23.00 7.84 3.44
N GLN A 162 23.01 9.06 2.93
CA GLN A 162 24.04 9.56 2.01
C GLN A 162 25.42 9.79 2.69
N ARG A 163 25.48 9.89 4.01
CA ARG A 163 26.72 10.10 4.76
C ARG A 163 27.43 8.79 5.15
N ARG A 164 26.81 7.64 4.88
CA ARG A 164 27.36 6.32 5.19
C ARG A 164 28.03 5.67 3.98
#